data_6e3dd3f09155de88f35751dbb39bb409
#
_entry.id   6e3dd3f09155de88f35751dbb39bb409
#
_cell.length_a   1.000
_cell.length_b   1.000
_cell.length_c   1.000
_cell.angle_alpha   90.00
_cell.angle_beta   90.00
_cell.angle_gamma   90.00
#
_symmetry.space_group_name_H-M   'P 1'
#
loop_
_entity.id
_entity.type
_entity.pdbx_description
1 polymer ?
#
loop_
_entity_poly.entity_id
_entity_poly.type
_entity_poly.pdbx_seq_one_letter_code
_entity_poly.pdbx_strand_id
1 'polypeptide(L)'
;LWWELFHSYSAENAATVQHLRDAWTRAVEKADGSDMHRFLERGDKLPPGPRTRPMQQFLRAAYAGQLRRQVNALIEADSRHEERLRELWSHFHDAAGIEFDPYWNELREQLTKRILQSNCIVLPGGSPSTLLVGFRFFQLGGVLTEALRRGTSFFGTSAGAMALGRRVVIFHDHREPREEFQLLENGVRLIEGLQVFPHCTDRVQTEDPANLAYLAARFDDRFCIGLNAGSVLELVPGGGHWRATSVGDED
;
A
#
# COMPACT_ATOMS: atom_id res chain seq x y z
N LEU A 1 8.48 -20.05 8.29
CA LEU A 1 7.93 -20.17 6.93
C LEU A 1 7.33 -18.85 6.43
N TRP A 2 6.35 -18.22 7.17
CA TRP A 2 5.79 -16.90 6.79
C TRP A 2 6.86 -15.80 6.72
N TRP A 3 7.75 -15.76 7.73
CA TRP A 3 8.85 -14.81 7.80
C TRP A 3 9.88 -15.03 6.68
N GLU A 4 10.15 -16.28 6.33
CA GLU A 4 11.04 -16.65 5.22
C GLU A 4 10.44 -16.25 3.86
N LEU A 5 9.14 -16.50 3.65
CA LEU A 5 8.44 -16.07 2.44
C LEU A 5 8.40 -14.54 2.30
N PHE A 6 8.18 -13.84 3.42
CA PHE A 6 8.20 -12.38 3.44
C PHE A 6 9.58 -11.83 3.11
N HIS A 7 10.65 -12.41 3.69
CA HIS A 7 12.02 -11.98 3.38
C HIS A 7 12.43 -12.30 1.94
N SER A 8 12.04 -13.43 1.40
CA SER A 8 12.31 -13.78 0.01
C SER A 8 11.62 -12.79 -0.95
N TYR A 9 10.33 -12.53 -0.72
CA TYR A 9 9.58 -11.54 -1.47
C TYR A 9 10.19 -10.13 -1.37
N SER A 10 10.58 -9.74 -0.16
CA SER A 10 11.20 -8.47 0.15
C SER A 10 12.52 -8.26 -0.59
N ALA A 11 13.38 -9.30 -0.62
CA ALA A 11 14.67 -9.23 -1.31
C ALA A 11 14.52 -9.13 -2.84
N GLU A 12 13.59 -9.89 -3.43
CA GLU A 12 13.32 -9.84 -4.87
C GLU A 12 12.74 -8.48 -5.30
N ASN A 13 11.87 -7.89 -4.49
CA ASN A 13 11.19 -6.65 -4.85
C ASN A 13 11.95 -5.38 -4.51
N ALA A 14 12.83 -5.38 -3.51
CA ALA A 14 13.65 -4.22 -3.19
C ALA A 14 14.51 -3.77 -4.38
N ALA A 15 15.16 -4.71 -5.05
CA ALA A 15 15.92 -4.44 -6.26
C ALA A 15 15.04 -3.91 -7.41
N THR A 16 13.83 -4.48 -7.56
CA THR A 16 12.87 -4.06 -8.59
C THR A 16 12.33 -2.67 -8.30
N VAL A 17 11.97 -2.36 -7.06
CA VAL A 17 11.49 -1.03 -6.65
C VAL A 17 12.59 0.01 -6.83
N GLN A 18 13.82 -0.28 -6.42
CA GLN A 18 14.95 0.63 -6.62
C GLN A 18 15.22 0.85 -8.11
N HIS A 19 15.21 -0.21 -8.91
CA HIS A 19 15.38 -0.09 -10.36
C HIS A 19 14.26 0.75 -11.02
N LEU A 20 13.03 0.62 -10.54
CA LEU A 20 11.89 1.42 -10.99
C LEU A 20 12.05 2.90 -10.61
N ARG A 21 12.48 3.19 -9.38
CA ARG A 21 12.77 4.56 -8.93
C ARG A 21 13.88 5.19 -9.77
N ASP A 22 14.99 4.47 -9.95
CA ASP A 22 16.11 4.94 -10.77
C ASP A 22 15.70 5.14 -12.23
N ALA A 23 14.86 4.25 -12.77
CA ALA A 23 14.34 4.39 -14.13
C ALA A 23 13.38 5.57 -14.23
N TRP A 24 12.56 5.82 -13.21
CA TRP A 24 11.67 6.97 -13.14
C TRP A 24 12.44 8.28 -13.00
N THR A 25 13.37 8.36 -12.06
CA THR A 25 14.24 9.52 -11.87
C THR A 25 14.97 9.85 -13.16
N ARG A 26 15.59 8.85 -13.78
CA ARG A 26 16.23 9.02 -15.10
C ARG A 26 15.25 9.45 -16.20
N ALA A 27 14.01 8.98 -16.19
CA ALA A 27 12.99 9.36 -17.16
C ALA A 27 12.50 10.79 -16.95
N VAL A 28 12.33 11.22 -15.68
CA VAL A 28 11.97 12.59 -15.31
C VAL A 28 13.11 13.55 -15.59
N GLU A 29 14.33 13.24 -15.17
CA GLU A 29 15.54 14.02 -15.48
C GLU A 29 15.75 14.17 -16.98
N LYS A 30 15.54 13.09 -17.75
CA LYS A 30 15.59 13.15 -19.23
C LYS A 30 14.39 13.89 -19.83
N ALA A 31 13.23 13.90 -19.18
CA ALA A 31 12.08 14.68 -19.61
C ALA A 31 12.21 16.16 -19.27
N ASP A 32 12.84 16.48 -18.13
CA ASP A 32 13.11 17.86 -17.69
C ASP A 32 14.37 18.48 -18.31
N GLY A 33 15.15 17.69 -19.01
CA GLY A 33 16.04 18.29 -20.00
C GLY A 33 17.44 18.69 -19.58
N SER A 34 18.14 17.96 -18.72
CA SER A 34 19.60 18.21 -18.64
C SER A 34 20.37 17.62 -19.83
N ASP A 35 20.04 16.42 -20.28
CA ASP A 35 20.58 15.87 -21.52
C ASP A 35 19.76 16.28 -22.76
N MET A 36 18.46 16.49 -22.59
CA MET A 36 17.57 17.00 -23.63
C MET A 36 17.84 18.50 -23.88
N HIS A 37 18.19 19.30 -22.85
CA HIS A 37 18.67 20.67 -23.03
C HIS A 37 19.96 20.70 -23.84
N ARG A 38 20.94 19.85 -23.54
CA ARG A 38 22.17 19.74 -24.37
C ARG A 38 21.91 19.27 -25.79
N PHE A 39 20.93 18.38 -25.97
CA PHE A 39 20.55 17.93 -27.31
C PHE A 39 19.73 19.00 -28.05
N LEU A 40 18.91 19.76 -27.34
CA LEU A 40 18.14 20.88 -27.87
C LEU A 40 19.03 22.10 -28.12
N GLU A 41 20.01 22.39 -27.27
CA GLU A 41 21.03 23.43 -27.52
C GLU A 41 21.91 23.12 -28.72
N ARG A 42 22.20 21.84 -28.96
CA ARG A 42 22.80 21.39 -30.21
C ARG A 42 21.82 21.45 -31.40
N GLY A 43 20.54 21.27 -31.13
CA GLY A 43 19.45 21.31 -32.12
C GLY A 43 18.97 22.71 -32.46
N ASP A 44 19.21 23.72 -31.60
CA ASP A 44 18.91 25.13 -31.87
C ASP A 44 19.81 25.72 -32.99
N LYS A 45 20.88 25.03 -33.35
CA LYS A 45 21.69 25.32 -34.55
C LYS A 45 21.13 24.69 -35.82
N LEU A 46 20.13 23.84 -35.73
CA LEU A 46 19.37 23.31 -36.85
C LEU A 46 18.04 24.06 -36.92
N PRO A 47 17.61 24.50 -38.11
CA PRO A 47 16.33 25.18 -38.23
C PRO A 47 15.22 24.28 -37.61
N PRO A 48 14.25 24.85 -36.88
CA PRO A 48 13.20 24.08 -36.18
C PRO A 48 12.34 23.36 -37.23
N GLY A 49 12.77 22.16 -37.54
CA GLY A 49 12.03 21.29 -38.45
C GLY A 49 10.89 20.58 -37.74
N PRO A 50 9.81 20.22 -38.40
CA PRO A 50 8.65 19.52 -37.82
C PRO A 50 8.99 18.13 -37.26
N ARG A 51 10.26 17.70 -37.30
CA ARG A 51 10.75 16.38 -36.85
C ARG A 51 11.11 16.28 -35.35
N THR A 52 11.28 17.39 -34.64
CA THR A 52 11.69 17.36 -33.23
C THR A 52 10.55 17.07 -32.29
N ARG A 53 9.36 17.61 -32.52
CA ARG A 53 8.16 17.34 -31.69
C ARG A 53 7.67 15.88 -31.72
N PRO A 54 7.57 15.22 -32.89
CA PRO A 54 7.18 13.82 -32.96
C PRO A 54 8.19 12.88 -32.27
N MET A 55 9.49 13.13 -32.36
CA MET A 55 10.50 12.32 -31.67
C MET A 55 10.41 12.43 -30.15
N GLN A 56 10.24 13.64 -29.62
CA GLN A 56 10.04 13.87 -28.18
C GLN A 56 8.77 13.19 -27.68
N GLN A 57 7.66 13.31 -28.42
CA GLN A 57 6.42 12.63 -28.08
C GLN A 57 6.56 11.11 -28.13
N PHE A 58 7.28 10.59 -29.13
CA PHE A 58 7.57 9.17 -29.24
C PHE A 58 8.42 8.66 -28.07
N LEU A 59 9.49 9.37 -27.72
CA LEU A 59 10.36 8.99 -26.59
C LEU A 59 9.59 9.04 -25.25
N ARG A 60 8.80 10.11 -25.02
CA ARG A 60 7.93 10.20 -23.83
C ARG A 60 6.94 9.03 -23.77
N ALA A 61 6.30 8.70 -24.88
CA ALA A 61 5.36 7.59 -24.95
C ALA A 61 6.05 6.23 -24.74
N ALA A 62 7.25 6.03 -25.29
CA ALA A 62 8.04 4.83 -25.12
C ALA A 62 8.49 4.63 -23.67
N TYR A 63 8.99 5.70 -23.01
CA TYR A 63 9.37 5.67 -21.59
C TYR A 63 8.15 5.44 -20.68
N ALA A 64 7.06 6.15 -20.92
CA ALA A 64 5.82 5.95 -20.17
C ALA A 64 5.30 4.51 -20.31
N GLY A 65 5.37 3.93 -21.51
CA GLY A 65 5.02 2.55 -21.76
C GLY A 65 5.92 1.54 -21.03
N GLN A 66 7.21 1.82 -20.94
CA GLN A 66 8.16 0.99 -20.21
C GLN A 66 7.89 1.04 -18.70
N LEU A 67 7.71 2.23 -18.12
CA LEU A 67 7.37 2.42 -16.72
C LEU A 67 6.09 1.70 -16.37
N ARG A 68 5.04 1.87 -17.18
CA ARG A 68 3.76 1.20 -16.96
C ARG A 68 3.89 -0.33 -16.93
N ARG A 69 4.70 -0.91 -17.82
CA ARG A 69 4.97 -2.36 -17.79
C ARG A 69 5.66 -2.78 -16.49
N GLN A 70 6.62 -1.99 -16.00
CA GLN A 70 7.33 -2.29 -14.76
C GLN A 70 6.43 -2.16 -13.53
N VAL A 71 5.60 -1.11 -13.46
CA VAL A 71 4.60 -0.97 -12.39
C VAL A 71 3.59 -2.11 -12.43
N ASN A 72 3.11 -2.50 -13.61
CA ASN A 72 2.22 -3.66 -13.75
C ASN A 72 2.87 -4.95 -13.27
N ALA A 73 4.15 -5.18 -13.59
CA ALA A 73 4.88 -6.35 -13.11
C ALA A 73 4.99 -6.37 -11.57
N LEU A 74 5.15 -5.20 -10.94
CA LEU A 74 5.15 -5.07 -9.49
C LEU A 74 3.76 -5.34 -8.90
N ILE A 75 2.69 -4.82 -9.49
CA ILE A 75 1.30 -5.10 -9.09
C ILE A 75 0.98 -6.59 -9.19
N GLU A 76 1.46 -7.23 -10.25
CA GLU A 76 1.35 -8.69 -10.41
C GLU A 76 2.15 -9.46 -9.35
N ALA A 77 3.35 -8.99 -8.99
CA ALA A 77 4.14 -9.57 -7.91
C ALA A 77 3.44 -9.43 -6.56
N ASP A 78 2.89 -8.25 -6.27
CA ASP A 78 2.06 -8.01 -5.08
C ASP A 78 0.88 -8.98 -5.03
N SER A 79 0.18 -9.18 -6.14
CA SER A 79 -0.98 -10.07 -6.24
C SER A 79 -0.58 -11.54 -6.02
N ARG A 80 0.56 -11.99 -6.58
CA ARG A 80 1.09 -13.32 -6.32
C ARG A 80 1.49 -13.54 -4.86
N HIS A 81 2.05 -12.49 -4.23
CA HIS A 81 2.38 -12.54 -2.81
C HIS A 81 1.13 -12.68 -1.94
N GLU A 82 0.09 -11.88 -2.21
CA GLU A 82 -1.21 -11.97 -1.53
C GLU A 82 -1.82 -13.37 -1.65
N GLU A 83 -1.72 -14.01 -2.83
CA GLU A 83 -2.21 -15.37 -3.05
C GLU A 83 -1.43 -16.40 -2.25
N ARG A 84 -0.10 -16.36 -2.30
CA ARG A 84 0.77 -17.26 -1.52
C ARG A 84 0.52 -17.16 -0.02
N LEU A 85 0.30 -15.95 0.51
CA LEU A 85 -0.04 -15.78 1.93
C LEU A 85 -1.42 -16.38 2.26
N ARG A 86 -2.39 -16.24 1.37
CA ARG A 86 -3.72 -16.83 1.55
C ARG A 86 -3.65 -18.36 1.57
N GLU A 87 -2.92 -18.95 0.62
CA GLU A 87 -2.68 -20.40 0.56
C GLU A 87 -1.94 -20.88 1.80
N LEU A 88 -0.94 -20.13 2.27
CA LEU A 88 -0.18 -20.46 3.48
C LEU A 88 -1.08 -20.51 4.72
N TRP A 89 -1.93 -19.49 4.90
CA TRP A 89 -2.86 -19.44 6.03
C TRP A 89 -3.90 -20.56 5.96
N SER A 90 -4.45 -20.85 4.77
CA SER A 90 -5.35 -21.98 4.58
C SER A 90 -4.66 -23.30 4.94
N HIS A 91 -3.49 -23.53 4.38
CA HIS A 91 -2.73 -24.74 4.67
C HIS A 91 -2.33 -24.89 6.14
N PHE A 92 -1.98 -23.77 6.81
CA PHE A 92 -1.69 -23.76 8.23
C PHE A 92 -2.91 -24.20 9.05
N HIS A 93 -4.09 -23.63 8.80
CA HIS A 93 -5.32 -23.98 9.50
C HIS A 93 -5.68 -25.44 9.29
N ASP A 94 -5.60 -25.93 8.04
CA ASP A 94 -5.91 -27.32 7.69
C ASP A 94 -4.91 -28.30 8.33
N ALA A 95 -3.61 -28.04 8.19
CA ALA A 95 -2.56 -28.94 8.68
C ALA A 95 -2.46 -28.95 10.21
N ALA A 96 -2.68 -27.83 10.86
CA ALA A 96 -2.68 -27.73 12.32
C ALA A 96 -3.94 -28.32 12.96
N GLY A 97 -5.01 -28.53 12.18
CA GLY A 97 -6.30 -28.99 12.69
C GLY A 97 -6.88 -28.06 13.77
N ILE A 98 -6.54 -26.77 13.66
CA ILE A 98 -6.80 -25.77 14.73
C ILE A 98 -8.28 -25.61 14.99
N GLU A 99 -9.13 -25.85 14.01
CA GLU A 99 -10.58 -25.80 14.12
C GLU A 99 -11.16 -26.90 15.03
N PHE A 100 -10.38 -27.97 15.28
CA PHE A 100 -10.74 -29.04 16.19
C PHE A 100 -10.15 -28.86 17.60
N ASP A 101 -9.33 -27.82 17.83
CA ASP A 101 -8.77 -27.52 19.14
C ASP A 101 -9.84 -26.82 20.01
N PRO A 102 -10.28 -27.44 21.15
CA PRO A 102 -11.33 -26.88 22.00
C PRO A 102 -10.92 -25.54 22.62
N TYR A 103 -9.65 -25.37 22.98
CA TYR A 103 -9.16 -24.16 23.60
C TYR A 103 -9.14 -22.98 22.61
N TRP A 104 -8.70 -23.24 21.37
CA TRP A 104 -8.76 -22.23 20.31
C TRP A 104 -10.20 -21.81 20.01
N ASN A 105 -11.12 -22.78 19.93
CA ASN A 105 -12.55 -22.51 19.71
C ASN A 105 -13.14 -21.64 20.82
N GLU A 106 -12.82 -21.96 22.09
CA GLU A 106 -13.26 -21.15 23.23
C GLU A 106 -12.74 -19.71 23.15
N LEU A 107 -11.44 -19.51 22.89
CA LEU A 107 -10.86 -18.19 22.75
C LEU A 107 -11.46 -17.41 21.57
N ARG A 108 -11.64 -18.06 20.44
CA ARG A 108 -12.25 -17.45 19.26
C ARG A 108 -13.70 -17.05 19.52
N GLU A 109 -14.47 -17.87 20.19
CA GLU A 109 -15.84 -17.57 20.58
C GLU A 109 -15.90 -16.37 21.54
N GLN A 110 -15.05 -16.33 22.56
CA GLN A 110 -14.93 -15.20 23.48
C GLN A 110 -14.56 -13.91 22.75
N LEU A 111 -13.58 -13.94 21.84
CA LEU A 111 -13.20 -12.78 21.01
C LEU A 111 -14.37 -12.33 20.13
N THR A 112 -15.01 -13.27 19.43
CA THR A 112 -16.17 -12.99 18.58
C THR A 112 -17.28 -12.31 19.35
N LYS A 113 -17.64 -12.84 20.52
CA LYS A 113 -18.65 -12.26 21.39
C LYS A 113 -18.30 -10.83 21.82
N ARG A 114 -17.05 -10.62 22.27
CA ARG A 114 -16.57 -9.28 22.68
C ARG A 114 -16.62 -8.29 21.52
N ILE A 115 -16.12 -8.68 20.34
CA ILE A 115 -16.14 -7.85 19.13
C ILE A 115 -17.57 -7.45 18.77
N LEU A 116 -18.49 -8.42 18.70
CA LEU A 116 -19.87 -8.17 18.28
C LEU A 116 -20.72 -7.44 19.34
N GLN A 117 -20.28 -7.40 20.59
CA GLN A 117 -20.92 -6.63 21.67
C GLN A 117 -20.30 -5.24 21.87
N SER A 118 -19.22 -4.93 21.18
CA SER A 118 -18.54 -3.63 21.29
C SER A 118 -19.19 -2.58 20.41
N ASN A 119 -19.38 -1.39 20.95
CA ASN A 119 -19.81 -0.22 20.18
C ASN A 119 -18.63 0.47 19.48
N CYS A 120 -17.42 0.22 19.96
CA CYS A 120 -16.20 0.80 19.44
C CYS A 120 -15.06 -0.21 19.54
N ILE A 121 -14.25 -0.29 18.46
CA ILE A 121 -13.05 -1.10 18.39
C ILE A 121 -11.88 -0.20 18.04
N VAL A 122 -10.82 -0.24 18.85
CA VAL A 122 -9.61 0.54 18.66
C VAL A 122 -8.49 -0.40 18.21
N LEU A 123 -7.90 -0.11 17.06
CA LEU A 123 -6.73 -0.79 16.53
C LEU A 123 -5.51 0.15 16.69
N PRO A 124 -4.67 -0.07 17.69
CA PRO A 124 -3.53 0.81 17.94
C PRO A 124 -2.41 0.61 16.91
N GLY A 125 -1.46 1.54 16.94
CA GLY A 125 -0.20 1.40 16.24
C GLY A 125 0.68 0.29 16.83
N GLY A 126 1.87 0.11 16.25
CA GLY A 126 2.84 -0.91 16.62
C GLY A 126 3.23 -1.78 15.43
N SER A 127 3.42 -3.07 15.66
CA SER A 127 3.78 -4.02 14.59
C SER A 127 2.55 -4.42 13.76
N PRO A 128 2.49 -4.04 12.48
CA PRO A 128 1.39 -4.47 11.62
C PRO A 128 1.36 -5.99 11.43
N SER A 129 2.52 -6.65 11.40
CA SER A 129 2.62 -8.11 11.29
C SER A 129 1.93 -8.82 12.45
N THR A 130 2.20 -8.38 13.68
CA THR A 130 1.61 -8.98 14.88
C THR A 130 0.08 -8.85 14.87
N LEU A 131 -0.41 -7.68 14.46
CA LEU A 131 -1.85 -7.43 14.35
C LEU A 131 -2.52 -8.33 13.31
N LEU A 132 -1.92 -8.43 12.12
CA LEU A 132 -2.45 -9.26 11.03
C LEU A 132 -2.39 -10.74 11.36
N VAL A 133 -1.30 -11.23 12.00
CA VAL A 133 -1.20 -12.61 12.47
C VAL A 133 -2.36 -12.93 13.42
N GLY A 134 -2.66 -12.06 14.39
CA GLY A 134 -3.80 -12.24 15.28
C GLY A 134 -5.13 -12.35 14.54
N PHE A 135 -5.38 -11.48 13.56
CA PHE A 135 -6.60 -11.52 12.75
C PHE A 135 -6.71 -12.80 11.91
N ARG A 136 -5.60 -13.29 11.36
CA ARG A 136 -5.57 -14.52 10.56
C ARG A 136 -5.70 -15.75 11.44
N PHE A 137 -4.95 -15.80 12.53
CA PHE A 137 -4.96 -16.94 13.45
C PHE A 137 -6.35 -17.23 14.00
N PHE A 138 -7.08 -16.20 14.41
CA PHE A 138 -8.45 -16.32 14.92
C PHE A 138 -9.53 -16.14 13.86
N GLN A 139 -9.17 -16.02 12.58
CA GLN A 139 -10.10 -15.86 11.44
C GLN A 139 -11.13 -14.72 11.69
N LEU A 140 -10.66 -13.56 12.17
CA LEU A 140 -11.54 -12.48 12.63
C LEU A 140 -12.10 -11.58 11.51
N GLY A 141 -11.65 -11.71 10.28
CA GLY A 141 -12.07 -10.82 9.18
C GLY A 141 -13.57 -10.70 9.02
N GLY A 142 -14.28 -11.84 8.97
CA GLY A 142 -15.73 -11.88 8.87
C GLY A 142 -16.45 -11.31 10.11
N VAL A 143 -15.87 -11.53 11.30
CA VAL A 143 -16.42 -11.02 12.57
C VAL A 143 -16.32 -9.50 12.62
N LEU A 144 -15.19 -8.92 12.21
CA LEU A 144 -14.98 -7.47 12.17
C LEU A 144 -15.90 -6.82 11.12
N THR A 145 -16.08 -7.47 9.96
CA THR A 145 -17.02 -7.00 8.93
C THR A 145 -18.46 -6.99 9.47
N GLU A 146 -18.85 -8.03 10.21
CA GLU A 146 -20.18 -8.09 10.80
C GLU A 146 -20.35 -7.03 11.90
N ALA A 147 -19.33 -6.78 12.73
CA ALA A 147 -19.35 -5.72 13.72
C ALA A 147 -19.56 -4.34 13.07
N LEU A 148 -18.82 -4.04 11.99
CA LEU A 148 -19.00 -2.80 11.21
C LEU A 148 -20.45 -2.70 10.68
N ARG A 149 -20.97 -3.78 10.13
CA ARG A 149 -22.35 -3.82 9.60
C ARG A 149 -23.42 -3.57 10.66
N ARG A 150 -23.12 -3.91 11.92
CA ARG A 150 -23.98 -3.63 13.10
C ARG A 150 -23.84 -2.21 13.63
N GLY A 151 -22.97 -1.39 13.06
CA GLY A 151 -22.75 -0.01 13.47
C GLY A 151 -21.63 0.19 14.50
N THR A 152 -20.79 -0.83 14.73
CA THR A 152 -19.59 -0.67 15.55
C THR A 152 -18.64 0.34 14.90
N SER A 153 -18.20 1.35 15.64
CA SER A 153 -17.19 2.30 15.20
C SER A 153 -15.80 1.72 15.30
N PHE A 154 -14.94 2.02 14.32
CA PHE A 154 -13.55 1.57 14.31
C PHE A 154 -12.62 2.77 14.35
N PHE A 155 -11.62 2.73 15.22
CA PHE A 155 -10.52 3.69 15.28
C PHE A 155 -9.21 2.97 15.00
N GLY A 156 -8.50 3.42 13.97
CA GLY A 156 -7.20 2.87 13.61
C GLY A 156 -6.12 3.94 13.69
N THR A 157 -5.01 3.64 14.35
CA THR A 157 -3.83 4.52 14.35
C THR A 157 -2.62 3.78 13.77
N SER A 158 -1.83 4.44 12.92
CA SER A 158 -0.61 3.88 12.32
C SER A 158 -0.85 2.48 11.71
N ALA A 159 -0.27 1.42 12.27
CA ALA A 159 -0.47 0.04 11.83
C ALA A 159 -1.96 -0.37 11.83
N GLY A 160 -2.72 0.04 12.84
CA GLY A 160 -4.15 -0.21 12.94
C GLY A 160 -4.94 0.46 11.82
N ALA A 161 -4.58 1.68 11.42
CA ALA A 161 -5.21 2.36 10.30
C ALA A 161 -4.97 1.62 8.97
N MET A 162 -3.75 1.14 8.73
CA MET A 162 -3.45 0.31 7.57
C MET A 162 -4.21 -1.02 7.57
N ALA A 163 -4.30 -1.66 8.75
CA ALA A 163 -4.94 -2.96 8.90
C ALA A 163 -6.45 -2.95 8.59
N LEU A 164 -7.12 -1.81 8.74
CA LEU A 164 -8.52 -1.62 8.33
C LEU A 164 -8.69 -1.63 6.80
N GLY A 165 -7.66 -1.25 6.07
CA GLY A 165 -7.66 -1.18 4.62
C GLY A 165 -7.50 -2.55 3.94
N ARG A 166 -7.34 -2.50 2.62
CA ARG A 166 -7.11 -3.71 1.81
C ARG A 166 -5.65 -4.16 1.84
N ARG A 167 -4.69 -3.25 1.76
CA ARG A 167 -3.25 -3.55 1.72
C ARG A 167 -2.53 -2.88 2.87
N VAL A 168 -1.70 -3.66 3.53
CA VAL A 168 -0.82 -3.20 4.60
C VAL A 168 0.60 -3.16 4.08
N VAL A 169 1.23 -2.00 4.18
CA VAL A 169 2.62 -1.81 3.79
C VAL A 169 3.52 -1.78 5.03
N ILE A 170 4.77 -2.18 4.87
CA ILE A 170 5.80 -2.05 5.88
C ILE A 170 6.88 -1.09 5.38
N PHE A 171 7.32 -0.21 6.24
CA PHE A 171 8.43 0.71 5.98
C PHE A 171 9.71 0.18 6.61
N HIS A 172 10.83 0.38 5.94
CA HIS A 172 12.15 -0.03 6.42
C HIS A 172 12.88 1.15 7.08
N ASP A 173 12.41 1.55 8.27
CA ASP A 173 12.93 2.73 9.01
C ASP A 173 14.43 2.66 9.34
N HIS A 174 15.05 1.49 9.23
CA HIS A 174 16.45 1.25 9.53
C HIS A 174 17.35 1.05 8.30
N ARG A 175 16.80 1.21 7.11
CA ARG A 175 17.55 1.11 5.85
C ARG A 175 17.59 2.47 5.16
N GLU A 176 18.74 2.79 4.56
CA GLU A 176 18.85 3.90 3.65
C GLU A 176 18.68 3.41 2.20
N PRO A 177 17.89 4.09 1.36
CA PRO A 177 17.03 5.23 1.67
C PRO A 177 15.78 4.81 2.49
N ARG A 178 15.33 5.68 3.40
CA ARG A 178 14.20 5.42 4.34
C ARG A 178 12.83 5.25 3.69
N GLU A 179 12.72 5.53 2.41
CA GLU A 179 11.45 5.67 1.71
C GLU A 179 10.96 4.40 1.03
N GLU A 180 11.69 3.30 1.22
CA GLU A 180 11.24 2.01 0.71
C GLU A 180 10.13 1.44 1.58
N PHE A 181 9.01 1.18 0.95
CA PHE A 181 7.96 0.38 1.55
C PHE A 181 7.72 -0.88 0.72
N GLN A 182 7.22 -1.91 1.37
CA GLN A 182 6.86 -3.17 0.76
C GLN A 182 5.45 -3.56 1.14
N LEU A 183 4.78 -4.30 0.27
CA LEU A 183 3.53 -4.93 0.63
C LEU A 183 3.82 -6.03 1.67
N LEU A 184 3.20 -5.90 2.84
CA LEU A 184 3.29 -6.91 3.89
C LEU A 184 2.25 -8.00 3.67
N GLU A 185 0.98 -7.61 3.68
CA GLU A 185 -0.16 -8.52 3.57
C GLU A 185 -1.45 -7.72 3.32
N ASN A 186 -2.55 -8.43 3.07
CA ASN A 186 -3.88 -7.82 3.08
C ASN A 186 -4.32 -7.48 4.52
N GLY A 187 -4.95 -6.33 4.68
CA GLY A 187 -5.69 -6.00 5.89
C GLY A 187 -7.03 -6.72 5.97
N VAL A 188 -7.90 -6.26 6.87
CA VAL A 188 -9.23 -6.86 7.07
C VAL A 188 -10.28 -6.37 6.06
N ARG A 189 -9.92 -5.43 5.19
CA ARG A 189 -10.76 -4.92 4.10
C ARG A 189 -12.09 -4.31 4.55
N LEU A 190 -12.10 -3.64 5.71
CA LEU A 190 -13.27 -2.87 6.12
C LEU A 190 -13.39 -1.58 5.32
N ILE A 191 -12.27 -1.06 4.83
CA ILE A 191 -12.19 0.14 4.01
C ILE A 191 -11.59 -0.24 2.67
N GLU A 192 -12.37 -0.06 1.61
CA GLU A 192 -11.89 -0.23 0.23
C GLU A 192 -11.76 1.13 -0.46
N GLY A 193 -10.99 1.19 -1.54
CA GLY A 193 -10.77 2.41 -2.30
C GLY A 193 -9.75 3.39 -1.71
N LEU A 194 -9.16 3.06 -0.55
CA LEU A 194 -8.11 3.87 0.08
C LEU A 194 -6.85 3.06 0.34
N GLN A 195 -5.69 3.69 0.14
CA GLN A 195 -4.39 3.24 0.61
C GLN A 195 -3.86 4.26 1.61
N VAL A 196 -3.72 3.85 2.85
CA VAL A 196 -3.29 4.72 3.94
C VAL A 196 -1.79 4.59 4.15
N PHE A 197 -1.11 5.74 4.24
CA PHE A 197 0.30 5.86 4.56
C PHE A 197 0.46 6.65 5.87
N PRO A 198 0.58 5.95 7.02
CA PRO A 198 0.81 6.63 8.29
C PRO A 198 2.25 7.17 8.36
N HIS A 199 2.45 8.24 9.10
CA HIS A 199 3.73 8.97 9.21
C HIS A 199 4.25 9.40 7.82
N CYS A 200 3.35 9.91 6.98
CA CYS A 200 3.59 10.12 5.57
C CYS A 200 4.76 11.07 5.32
N THR A 201 4.83 12.19 6.04
CA THR A 201 5.93 13.18 5.90
C THR A 201 7.29 12.62 6.28
N ASP A 202 7.34 11.64 7.18
CA ASP A 202 8.60 11.04 7.65
C ASP A 202 9.05 9.86 6.79
N ARG A 203 8.13 9.23 6.06
CA ARG A 203 8.34 7.93 5.39
C ARG A 203 8.09 7.93 3.90
N VAL A 204 7.41 8.95 3.40
CA VAL A 204 7.06 9.06 1.98
C VAL A 204 7.56 10.41 1.46
N GLN A 205 8.37 10.39 0.41
CA GLN A 205 8.82 11.62 -0.26
C GLN A 205 7.66 12.29 -1.01
N THR A 206 6.85 13.06 -0.28
CA THR A 206 5.70 13.75 -0.85
C THR A 206 6.09 14.96 -1.69
N GLU A 207 7.31 15.48 -1.50
CA GLU A 207 7.87 16.60 -2.25
C GLU A 207 8.40 16.17 -3.64
N ASP A 208 8.59 14.86 -3.86
CA ASP A 208 9.03 14.32 -5.15
C ASP A 208 7.84 13.95 -6.02
N PRO A 209 7.56 14.72 -7.11
CA PRO A 209 6.46 14.42 -8.04
C PRO A 209 6.60 13.05 -8.71
N ALA A 210 7.83 12.55 -8.88
CA ALA A 210 8.07 11.24 -9.47
C ALA A 210 7.63 10.13 -8.52
N ASN A 211 7.90 10.27 -7.22
CA ASN A 211 7.45 9.35 -6.20
C ASN A 211 5.92 9.35 -6.07
N LEU A 212 5.29 10.53 -6.07
CA LEU A 212 3.83 10.63 -6.04
C LEU A 212 3.18 9.96 -7.26
N ALA A 213 3.74 10.17 -8.45
CA ALA A 213 3.26 9.53 -9.66
C ALA A 213 3.45 7.99 -9.64
N TYR A 214 4.56 7.51 -9.05
CA TYR A 214 4.78 6.08 -8.83
C TYR A 214 3.73 5.49 -7.88
N LEU A 215 3.47 6.14 -6.74
CA LEU A 215 2.45 5.71 -5.78
C LEU A 215 1.06 5.67 -6.42
N ALA A 216 0.69 6.73 -7.14
CA ALA A 216 -0.57 6.80 -7.86
C ALA A 216 -0.70 5.69 -8.91
N ALA A 217 0.39 5.34 -9.59
CA ALA A 217 0.38 4.26 -10.57
C ALA A 217 0.34 2.85 -9.93
N ARG A 218 1.00 2.67 -8.79
CA ARG A 218 1.02 1.39 -8.06
C ARG A 218 -0.32 1.08 -7.38
N PHE A 219 -1.00 2.12 -6.93
CA PHE A 219 -2.30 2.04 -6.24
C PHE A 219 -3.40 2.72 -7.06
N ASP A 220 -3.41 2.48 -8.39
CA ASP A 220 -4.31 3.15 -9.34
C ASP A 220 -5.80 2.82 -9.13
N ASP A 221 -6.08 1.74 -8.40
CA ASP A 221 -7.43 1.31 -8.03
C ASP A 221 -7.97 2.00 -6.76
N ARG A 222 -7.19 2.93 -6.13
CA ARG A 222 -7.57 3.59 -4.89
C ARG A 222 -6.89 4.94 -4.69
N PHE A 223 -7.42 5.72 -3.76
CA PHE A 223 -6.80 6.97 -3.34
C PHE A 223 -5.71 6.73 -2.31
N CYS A 224 -4.51 7.28 -2.54
CA CYS A 224 -3.43 7.29 -1.57
C CYS A 224 -3.65 8.45 -0.59
N ILE A 225 -3.64 8.15 0.71
CA ILE A 225 -3.86 9.14 1.77
C ILE A 225 -2.71 9.07 2.76
N GLY A 226 -2.02 10.20 2.94
CA GLY A 226 -1.04 10.39 4.00
C GLY A 226 -1.73 10.74 5.32
N LEU A 227 -1.40 10.05 6.40
CA LEU A 227 -1.84 10.39 7.75
C LEU A 227 -0.61 10.76 8.59
N ASN A 228 -0.48 12.04 8.90
CA ASN A 228 0.56 12.58 9.77
C ASN A 228 0.09 12.67 11.23
N ALA A 229 0.99 12.99 12.13
CA ALA A 229 0.64 13.25 13.53
C ALA A 229 -0.39 14.40 13.59
N GLY A 230 -1.47 14.21 14.35
CA GLY A 230 -2.55 15.19 14.46
C GLY A 230 -3.62 15.10 13.35
N SER A 231 -3.36 14.40 12.25
CA SER A 231 -4.38 14.22 11.20
C SER A 231 -5.39 13.15 11.57
N VAL A 232 -6.65 13.43 11.32
CA VAL A 232 -7.76 12.46 11.48
C VAL A 232 -8.53 12.37 10.17
N LEU A 233 -8.76 11.15 9.71
CA LEU A 233 -9.62 10.87 8.58
C LEU A 233 -10.87 10.15 9.07
N GLU A 234 -12.01 10.80 9.02
CA GLU A 234 -13.29 10.19 9.33
C GLU A 234 -13.91 9.60 8.06
N LEU A 235 -14.31 8.34 8.15
CA LEU A 235 -14.96 7.61 7.07
C LEU A 235 -16.37 7.20 7.53
N VAL A 236 -17.37 7.69 6.82
CA VAL A 236 -18.77 7.39 7.13
C VAL A 236 -19.37 6.57 5.99
N PRO A 237 -20.01 5.42 6.28
CA PRO A 237 -20.71 4.66 5.27
C PRO A 237 -21.81 5.50 4.62
N GLY A 238 -21.88 5.53 3.31
CA GLY A 238 -22.91 6.32 2.61
C GLY A 238 -23.27 5.76 1.26
N GLY A 239 -24.44 5.16 1.12
CA GLY A 239 -25.02 4.75 -0.18
C GLY A 239 -24.10 3.85 -1.03
N GLY A 240 -23.33 2.96 -0.40
CA GLY A 240 -22.37 2.09 -1.08
C GLY A 240 -20.96 2.69 -1.23
N HIS A 241 -20.75 3.92 -0.80
CA HIS A 241 -19.46 4.61 -0.81
C HIS A 241 -19.13 5.18 0.57
N TRP A 242 -17.83 5.29 0.86
CA TRP A 242 -17.33 6.00 2.02
C TRP A 242 -17.30 7.51 1.72
N ARG A 243 -17.77 8.32 2.65
CA ARG A 243 -17.50 9.76 2.66
C ARG A 243 -16.31 10.03 3.58
N ALA A 244 -15.31 10.69 3.06
CA ALA A 244 -14.14 11.08 3.82
C ALA A 244 -14.28 12.55 4.24
N THR A 245 -14.08 12.82 5.52
CA THR A 245 -13.90 14.18 6.06
C THR A 245 -12.55 14.22 6.76
N SER A 246 -11.75 15.23 6.45
CA SER A 246 -10.52 15.50 7.20
C SER A 246 -10.91 16.34 8.43
N VAL A 247 -10.52 15.85 9.59
CA VAL A 247 -10.58 16.62 10.83
C VAL A 247 -9.11 16.91 11.19
N GLY A 248 -8.61 18.04 10.79
CA GLY A 248 -7.27 18.52 11.10
C GLY A 248 -7.32 20.00 11.44
N ASP A 249 -6.39 20.45 12.25
CA ASP A 249 -6.21 21.87 12.49
C ASP A 249 -5.94 22.57 11.14
N GLU A 250 -6.71 23.61 10.88
CA GLU A 250 -6.45 24.57 9.80
C GLU A 250 -5.19 25.38 10.20
N ASP A 251 -4.00 24.89 9.81
CA ASP A 251 -2.76 25.69 9.79
C ASP A 251 -2.09 25.54 8.41
#